data_195a1f84d8255de1835ca7bc32b86194
#
_entry.id   195a1f84d8255de1835ca7bc32b86194
#
_cell.length_a   1.000
_cell.length_b   1.000
_cell.length_c   1.000
_cell.angle_alpha   90.00
_cell.angle_beta   90.00
_cell.angle_gamma   90.00
#
_symmetry.space_group_name_H-M   'P 1'
#
loop_
_entity.id
_entity.type
_entity.pdbx_description
1 polymer ?
#
loop_
_entity_poly.entity_id
_entity_poly.type
_entity_poly.pdbx_seq_one_letter_code
_entity_poly.pdbx_strand_id
1 'polypeptide(L)'
;MALMAPRTLLLLLSGALALTETWAGSHSMRYFSTAVSRPGRGEPRYIEVGYVDDTQIVRFDSDAAIPRMEPRAPWMEQEGPEYWEEQTRIAKANAQTDRVNLRIALGYYNQSEAEPPSQPTIPIGGIVAGLVVLGAVVTGAVVTAVMWRKKSSDK
;
A
#
# COMPACT_ATOMS: atom_id res chain seq x y z
N MET A 1 -4.52 35.78 -58.16
CA MET A 1 -4.89 34.72 -57.21
C MET A 1 -5.32 33.52 -58.02
N ALA A 2 -4.54 32.42 -58.03
CA ALA A 2 -4.91 31.21 -58.76
C ALA A 2 -5.95 30.45 -57.92
N LEU A 3 -7.15 30.27 -58.46
CA LEU A 3 -8.17 29.39 -57.85
C LEU A 3 -7.63 27.96 -57.89
N MET A 4 -7.51 27.36 -56.75
CA MET A 4 -7.18 25.92 -56.64
C MET A 4 -8.24 25.10 -57.39
N ALA A 5 -7.78 24.16 -58.21
CA ALA A 5 -8.67 23.27 -58.93
C ALA A 5 -9.52 22.45 -57.90
N PRO A 6 -10.82 22.21 -58.17
CA PRO A 6 -11.73 21.53 -57.23
C PRO A 6 -11.23 20.15 -56.82
N ARG A 7 -10.45 19.49 -57.68
CA ARG A 7 -9.81 18.19 -57.34
C ARG A 7 -8.72 18.31 -56.26
N THR A 8 -7.92 19.38 -56.25
CA THR A 8 -6.91 19.62 -55.20
C THR A 8 -7.55 19.99 -53.88
N LEU A 9 -8.65 20.71 -53.88
CA LEU A 9 -9.41 21.02 -52.68
C LEU A 9 -10.06 19.78 -52.08
N LEU A 10 -10.62 18.88 -52.89
CA LEU A 10 -11.16 17.61 -52.47
C LEU A 10 -10.10 16.67 -51.89
N LEU A 11 -8.90 16.63 -52.46
CA LEU A 11 -7.79 15.84 -51.93
C LEU A 11 -7.25 16.40 -50.61
N LEU A 12 -7.22 17.72 -50.46
CA LEU A 12 -6.83 18.34 -49.19
C LEU A 12 -7.88 18.13 -48.10
N LEU A 13 -9.18 18.19 -48.44
CA LEU A 13 -10.27 17.87 -47.52
C LEU A 13 -10.31 16.39 -47.13
N SER A 14 -10.09 15.47 -48.06
CA SER A 14 -10.02 14.07 -47.76
C SER A 14 -8.78 13.71 -46.92
N GLY A 15 -7.64 14.36 -47.19
CA GLY A 15 -6.43 14.23 -46.35
C GLY A 15 -6.61 14.78 -44.95
N ALA A 16 -7.32 15.93 -44.81
CA ALA A 16 -7.65 16.49 -43.52
C ALA A 16 -8.64 15.63 -42.74
N LEU A 17 -9.64 15.00 -43.42
CA LEU A 17 -10.54 14.04 -42.77
C LEU A 17 -9.82 12.76 -42.33
N ALA A 18 -8.87 12.26 -43.10
CA ALA A 18 -8.06 11.10 -42.74
C ALA A 18 -7.13 11.37 -41.53
N LEU A 19 -6.73 12.65 -41.34
CA LEU A 19 -5.94 13.06 -40.15
C LEU A 19 -6.81 13.30 -38.92
N THR A 20 -8.12 13.32 -39.04
CA THR A 20 -9.07 13.36 -37.93
C THR A 20 -9.58 11.95 -37.58
N GLU A 21 -8.78 10.90 -37.81
CA GLU A 21 -9.03 9.65 -37.10
C GLU A 21 -8.90 9.98 -35.60
N THR A 22 -10.05 10.24 -34.99
CA THR A 22 -10.15 10.22 -33.54
C THR A 22 -9.58 8.89 -33.11
N TRP A 23 -8.54 8.93 -32.32
CA TRP A 23 -8.00 7.75 -31.66
C TRP A 23 -9.07 7.18 -30.73
N ALA A 24 -10.05 6.52 -31.33
CA ALA A 24 -11.00 5.69 -30.60
C ALA A 24 -10.29 4.37 -30.25
N GLY A 25 -9.30 4.48 -29.37
CA GLY A 25 -8.66 3.34 -28.74
C GLY A 25 -9.62 2.67 -27.76
N SER A 26 -9.35 1.43 -27.39
CA SER A 26 -10.01 0.81 -26.25
C SER A 26 -9.52 1.47 -24.96
N HIS A 27 -10.45 1.74 -24.03
CA HIS A 27 -10.15 2.25 -22.70
C HIS A 27 -10.49 1.23 -21.65
N SER A 28 -9.81 1.27 -20.52
CA SER A 28 -10.03 0.37 -19.39
C SER A 28 -10.47 1.14 -18.14
N MET A 29 -11.34 0.53 -17.35
CA MET A 29 -11.64 0.99 -16.01
C MET A 29 -11.30 -0.11 -15.02
N ARG A 30 -10.59 0.25 -13.94
CA ARG A 30 -10.16 -0.71 -12.92
C ARG A 30 -10.42 -0.14 -11.53
N TYR A 31 -10.93 -0.98 -10.64
CA TYR A 31 -11.01 -0.68 -9.22
C TYR A 31 -10.19 -1.70 -8.45
N PHE A 32 -9.41 -1.21 -7.49
CA PHE A 32 -8.66 -2.03 -6.56
C PHE A 32 -9.13 -1.74 -5.16
N SER A 33 -9.56 -2.78 -4.45
CA SER A 33 -9.89 -2.72 -3.03
C SER A 33 -8.87 -3.52 -2.23
N THR A 34 -8.52 -2.98 -1.07
CA THR A 34 -7.57 -3.59 -0.14
C THR A 34 -8.13 -3.48 1.26
N ALA A 35 -8.35 -4.61 1.92
CA ALA A 35 -8.73 -4.68 3.32
C ALA A 35 -7.59 -5.29 4.13
N VAL A 36 -7.16 -4.62 5.19
CA VAL A 36 -6.07 -5.08 6.08
C VAL A 36 -6.59 -5.21 7.50
N SER A 37 -6.60 -6.45 8.03
CA SER A 37 -6.98 -6.70 9.43
C SER A 37 -5.96 -6.08 10.40
N ARG A 38 -6.46 -5.68 11.56
CA ARG A 38 -5.66 -5.06 12.63
C ARG A 38 -6.05 -5.69 13.97
N PRO A 39 -5.60 -6.92 14.24
CA PRO A 39 -5.96 -7.63 15.46
C PRO A 39 -5.75 -6.78 16.72
N GLY A 40 -6.77 -6.70 17.59
CA GLY A 40 -6.74 -5.89 18.80
C GLY A 40 -6.81 -4.37 18.61
N ARG A 41 -6.85 -3.87 17.37
CA ARG A 41 -6.84 -2.43 17.05
C ARG A 41 -8.07 -1.96 16.26
N GLY A 42 -9.19 -2.65 16.40
CA GLY A 42 -10.47 -2.30 15.79
C GLY A 42 -10.66 -2.87 14.38
N GLU A 43 -11.47 -2.18 13.59
CA GLU A 43 -11.86 -2.64 12.27
C GLU A 43 -10.70 -2.67 11.28
N PRO A 44 -10.74 -3.57 10.27
CA PRO A 44 -9.80 -3.55 9.16
C PRO A 44 -9.76 -2.18 8.48
N ARG A 45 -8.57 -1.74 8.07
CA ARG A 45 -8.47 -0.59 7.18
C ARG A 45 -8.88 -1.01 5.79
N TYR A 46 -9.73 -0.22 5.16
CA TYR A 46 -10.18 -0.42 3.79
C TYR A 46 -9.77 0.75 2.91
N ILE A 47 -9.13 0.45 1.79
CA ILE A 47 -8.78 1.44 0.77
C ILE A 47 -9.33 0.96 -0.57
N GLU A 48 -10.00 1.85 -1.28
CA GLU A 48 -10.47 1.62 -2.65
C GLU A 48 -9.92 2.71 -3.56
N VAL A 49 -9.36 2.33 -4.70
CA VAL A 49 -8.86 3.25 -5.72
C VAL A 49 -9.40 2.85 -7.09
N GLY A 50 -9.86 3.83 -7.85
CA GLY A 50 -10.34 3.65 -9.21
C GLY A 50 -9.42 4.30 -10.23
N TYR A 51 -9.28 3.65 -11.39
CA TYR A 51 -8.45 4.11 -12.50
C TYR A 51 -9.23 4.07 -13.81
N VAL A 52 -8.98 5.04 -14.65
CA VAL A 52 -9.28 4.97 -16.09
C VAL A 52 -7.92 4.96 -16.81
N ASP A 53 -7.69 3.87 -17.54
CA ASP A 53 -6.36 3.54 -18.08
C ASP A 53 -5.29 3.57 -16.98
N ASP A 54 -4.32 4.45 -17.06
CA ASP A 54 -3.27 4.59 -16.05
C ASP A 54 -3.47 5.83 -15.14
N THR A 55 -4.62 6.52 -15.26
CA THR A 55 -4.93 7.70 -14.46
C THR A 55 -5.82 7.32 -13.29
N GLN A 56 -5.35 7.56 -12.06
CA GLN A 56 -6.19 7.42 -10.87
C GLN A 56 -7.27 8.51 -10.88
N ILE A 57 -8.53 8.10 -10.71
CA ILE A 57 -9.67 9.01 -10.77
C ILE A 57 -10.33 9.23 -9.42
N VAL A 58 -10.36 8.19 -8.57
CA VAL A 58 -11.02 8.24 -7.25
C VAL A 58 -10.21 7.49 -6.20
N ARG A 59 -10.41 7.86 -4.92
CA ARG A 59 -9.87 7.17 -3.76
C ARG A 59 -10.83 7.26 -2.60
N PHE A 60 -11.00 6.14 -1.91
CA PHE A 60 -11.61 6.04 -0.59
C PHE A 60 -10.59 5.47 0.42
N ASP A 61 -10.58 6.00 1.64
CA ASP A 61 -9.76 5.49 2.74
C ASP A 61 -10.58 5.51 4.02
N SER A 62 -10.80 4.35 4.63
CA SER A 62 -11.57 4.22 5.87
C SER A 62 -10.92 4.90 7.08
N ASP A 63 -9.60 5.13 7.03
CA ASP A 63 -8.84 5.78 8.10
C ASP A 63 -8.73 7.30 7.94
N ALA A 64 -9.29 7.86 6.86
CA ALA A 64 -9.36 9.30 6.72
C ALA A 64 -10.20 9.93 7.86
N ALA A 65 -9.89 11.17 8.23
CA ALA A 65 -10.63 11.90 9.27
C ALA A 65 -12.14 11.97 8.96
N ILE A 66 -12.49 12.08 7.69
CA ILE A 66 -13.85 11.97 7.15
C ILE A 66 -13.80 10.94 6.02
N PRO A 67 -14.17 9.67 6.27
CA PRO A 67 -14.12 8.63 5.25
C PRO A 67 -15.16 8.88 4.14
N ARG A 68 -14.68 9.27 2.97
CA ARG A 68 -15.48 9.52 1.77
C ARG A 68 -14.69 9.21 0.51
N MET A 69 -15.41 8.97 -0.59
CA MET A 69 -14.80 8.91 -1.92
C MET A 69 -14.37 10.31 -2.34
N GLU A 70 -13.15 10.43 -2.83
CA GLU A 70 -12.56 11.71 -3.23
C GLU A 70 -12.03 11.67 -4.66
N PRO A 71 -12.13 12.80 -5.41
CA PRO A 71 -11.52 12.92 -6.73
C PRO A 71 -9.99 12.85 -6.65
N ARG A 72 -9.38 12.26 -7.67
CA ARG A 72 -7.92 12.19 -7.87
C ARG A 72 -7.48 12.70 -9.25
N ALA A 73 -8.42 12.99 -10.13
CA ALA A 73 -8.19 13.66 -11.39
C ALA A 73 -8.95 14.99 -11.43
N PRO A 74 -8.38 16.08 -11.98
CA PRO A 74 -9.02 17.41 -11.96
C PRO A 74 -10.40 17.42 -12.60
N TRP A 75 -10.60 16.64 -13.65
CA TRP A 75 -11.88 16.56 -14.35
C TRP A 75 -12.96 15.83 -13.56
N MET A 76 -12.61 15.05 -12.52
CA MET A 76 -13.56 14.44 -11.59
C MET A 76 -14.13 15.43 -10.57
N GLU A 77 -13.49 16.57 -10.37
CA GLU A 77 -13.99 17.62 -9.47
C GLU A 77 -15.28 18.27 -9.96
N GLN A 78 -15.63 18.05 -11.24
CA GLN A 78 -16.87 18.55 -11.85
C GLN A 78 -18.10 17.75 -11.42
N GLU A 79 -17.93 16.55 -10.87
CA GLU A 79 -19.04 15.71 -10.41
C GLU A 79 -19.72 16.36 -9.18
N GLY A 80 -21.05 16.32 -9.21
CA GLY A 80 -21.87 16.93 -8.15
C GLY A 80 -21.82 16.16 -6.81
N PRO A 81 -22.33 16.76 -5.75
CA PRO A 81 -22.30 16.17 -4.40
C PRO A 81 -23.02 14.81 -4.34
N GLU A 82 -24.11 14.63 -5.09
CA GLU A 82 -24.88 13.39 -5.10
C GLU A 82 -24.02 12.21 -5.62
N TYR A 83 -23.15 12.46 -6.61
CA TYR A 83 -22.20 11.45 -7.09
C TYR A 83 -21.26 11.01 -5.97
N TRP A 84 -20.66 11.95 -5.24
CA TRP A 84 -19.71 11.65 -4.18
C TRP A 84 -20.35 10.98 -2.96
N GLU A 85 -21.59 11.35 -2.64
CA GLU A 85 -22.37 10.68 -1.59
C GLU A 85 -22.66 9.22 -1.96
N GLU A 86 -23.09 8.97 -3.19
CA GLU A 86 -23.38 7.62 -3.64
C GLU A 86 -22.11 6.76 -3.74
N GLN A 87 -21.00 7.27 -4.29
CA GLN A 87 -19.74 6.56 -4.34
C GLN A 87 -19.20 6.26 -2.93
N THR A 88 -19.36 7.19 -2.00
CA THR A 88 -19.02 6.97 -0.59
C THR A 88 -19.85 5.87 0.04
N ARG A 89 -21.17 5.85 -0.23
CA ARG A 89 -22.07 4.80 0.25
C ARG A 89 -21.65 3.43 -0.26
N ILE A 90 -21.34 3.32 -1.54
CA ILE A 90 -20.87 2.08 -2.18
C ILE A 90 -19.55 1.62 -1.55
N ALA A 91 -18.55 2.49 -1.44
CA ALA A 91 -17.26 2.14 -0.84
C ALA A 91 -17.39 1.66 0.61
N LYS A 92 -18.27 2.29 1.40
CA LYS A 92 -18.57 1.84 2.78
C LYS A 92 -19.23 0.45 2.81
N ALA A 93 -20.13 0.16 1.88
CA ALA A 93 -20.74 -1.16 1.75
C ALA A 93 -19.70 -2.23 1.34
N ASN A 94 -18.82 -1.90 0.39
CA ASN A 94 -17.72 -2.77 -0.03
C ASN A 94 -16.76 -3.06 1.14
N ALA A 95 -16.43 -2.06 1.97
CA ALA A 95 -15.61 -2.23 3.16
C ALA A 95 -16.21 -3.26 4.13
N GLN A 96 -17.54 -3.22 4.35
CA GLN A 96 -18.22 -4.20 5.20
C GLN A 96 -18.19 -5.61 4.59
N THR A 97 -18.37 -5.72 3.28
CA THR A 97 -18.28 -6.99 2.57
C THR A 97 -16.87 -7.59 2.69
N ASP A 98 -15.85 -6.79 2.45
CA ASP A 98 -14.45 -7.25 2.51
C ASP A 98 -14.01 -7.58 3.94
N ARG A 99 -14.58 -6.92 4.96
CA ARG A 99 -14.41 -7.33 6.36
C ARG A 99 -14.90 -8.76 6.58
N VAL A 100 -16.08 -9.09 6.08
CA VAL A 100 -16.62 -10.46 6.18
C VAL A 100 -15.77 -11.44 5.39
N ASN A 101 -15.40 -11.09 4.16
CA ASN A 101 -14.55 -11.90 3.29
C ASN A 101 -13.20 -12.20 3.95
N LEU A 102 -12.58 -11.20 4.56
CA LEU A 102 -11.30 -11.33 5.26
C LEU A 102 -11.41 -12.29 6.45
N ARG A 103 -12.49 -12.19 7.24
CA ARG A 103 -12.76 -13.14 8.34
C ARG A 103 -12.91 -14.58 7.83
N ILE A 104 -13.64 -14.77 6.74
CA ILE A 104 -13.81 -16.08 6.12
C ILE A 104 -12.46 -16.62 5.65
N ALA A 105 -11.66 -15.79 4.97
CA ALA A 105 -10.33 -16.16 4.49
C ALA A 105 -9.39 -16.57 5.64
N LEU A 106 -9.40 -15.83 6.75
CA LEU A 106 -8.62 -16.18 7.95
C LEU A 106 -9.00 -17.57 8.48
N GLY A 107 -10.31 -17.92 8.45
CA GLY A 107 -10.77 -19.27 8.82
C GLY A 107 -10.17 -20.36 7.93
N TYR A 108 -10.09 -20.17 6.63
CA TYR A 108 -9.47 -21.13 5.70
C TYR A 108 -7.96 -21.35 5.98
N TYR A 109 -7.27 -20.32 6.48
CA TYR A 109 -5.86 -20.40 6.83
C TYR A 109 -5.61 -20.79 8.30
N ASN A 110 -6.65 -21.15 9.06
CA ASN A 110 -6.58 -21.43 10.51
C ASN A 110 -5.97 -20.26 11.31
N GLN A 111 -6.21 -19.04 10.87
CA GLN A 111 -5.80 -17.79 11.53
C GLN A 111 -7.00 -17.21 12.29
N SER A 112 -6.74 -16.43 13.34
CA SER A 112 -7.78 -15.72 14.09
C SER A 112 -7.59 -14.23 14.05
N GLU A 113 -8.69 -13.49 14.27
CA GLU A 113 -8.63 -12.02 14.46
C GLU A 113 -8.06 -11.62 15.83
N ALA A 114 -7.81 -12.60 16.72
CA ALA A 114 -7.16 -12.34 17.99
C ALA A 114 -5.72 -11.86 17.75
N GLU A 115 -5.24 -10.95 18.60
CA GLU A 115 -3.82 -10.62 18.61
C GLU A 115 -2.99 -11.91 18.72
N PRO A 116 -1.94 -12.05 17.89
CA PRO A 116 -0.99 -13.11 18.13
C PRO A 116 -0.55 -13.01 19.60
N PRO A 117 -0.46 -14.15 20.33
CA PRO A 117 0.02 -14.13 21.72
C PRO A 117 1.30 -13.28 21.70
N SER A 118 1.35 -12.27 22.56
CA SER A 118 2.51 -11.38 22.67
C SER A 118 3.75 -12.26 22.65
N GLN A 119 4.57 -12.14 21.62
CA GLN A 119 5.83 -12.89 21.56
C GLN A 119 6.50 -12.65 22.92
N PRO A 120 6.96 -13.71 23.62
CA PRO A 120 7.64 -13.51 24.87
C PRO A 120 8.77 -12.54 24.59
N THR A 121 8.63 -11.33 25.09
CA THR A 121 9.68 -10.32 25.02
C THR A 121 10.85 -10.97 25.73
N ILE A 122 11.85 -11.43 24.97
CA ILE A 122 13.11 -11.88 25.56
C ILE A 122 13.57 -10.68 26.37
N PRO A 123 13.60 -10.76 27.71
CA PRO A 123 13.90 -9.58 28.51
C PRO A 123 15.32 -9.15 28.14
N ILE A 124 15.41 -8.00 27.46
CA ILE A 124 16.70 -7.41 27.03
C ILE A 124 17.67 -7.37 28.21
N GLY A 125 17.15 -7.20 29.42
CA GLY A 125 17.91 -7.33 30.66
C GLY A 125 18.61 -8.67 30.84
N GLY A 126 18.02 -9.79 30.41
CA GLY A 126 18.66 -11.13 30.48
C GLY A 126 19.81 -11.27 29.48
N ILE A 127 19.68 -10.69 28.28
CA ILE A 127 20.76 -10.69 27.27
C ILE A 127 21.92 -9.80 27.75
N VAL A 128 21.62 -8.62 28.25
CA VAL A 128 22.65 -7.69 28.76
C VAL A 128 23.37 -8.30 29.97
N ALA A 129 22.66 -8.89 30.91
CA ALA A 129 23.27 -9.59 32.05
C ALA A 129 24.14 -10.75 31.59
N GLY A 130 23.69 -11.56 30.65
CA GLY A 130 24.46 -12.67 30.06
C GLY A 130 25.76 -12.21 29.40
N LEU A 131 25.71 -11.12 28.63
CA LEU A 131 26.88 -10.53 27.97
C LEU A 131 27.89 -9.96 28.98
N VAL A 132 27.41 -9.33 30.06
CA VAL A 132 28.28 -8.79 31.13
C VAL A 132 28.99 -9.94 31.87
N VAL A 133 28.30 -11.02 32.18
CA VAL A 133 28.91 -12.22 32.84
C VAL A 133 29.92 -12.86 31.89
N LEU A 134 29.62 -13.03 30.61
CA LEU A 134 30.55 -13.59 29.62
C LEU A 134 31.80 -12.69 29.48
N GLY A 135 31.63 -11.38 29.41
CA GLY A 135 32.73 -10.42 29.38
C GLY A 135 33.63 -10.52 30.64
N ALA A 136 33.06 -10.62 31.82
CA ALA A 136 33.79 -10.77 33.04
C ALA A 136 34.60 -12.09 33.12
N VAL A 137 34.02 -13.21 32.66
CA VAL A 137 34.70 -14.51 32.60
C VAL A 137 35.86 -14.48 31.62
N VAL A 138 35.67 -13.92 30.42
CA VAL A 138 36.73 -13.84 29.40
C VAL A 138 37.87 -12.93 29.90
N THR A 139 37.53 -11.79 30.48
CA THR A 139 38.54 -10.85 31.01
C THR A 139 39.32 -11.49 32.17
N GLY A 140 38.67 -12.17 33.08
CA GLY A 140 39.30 -12.92 34.18
C GLY A 140 40.23 -14.02 33.68
N ALA A 141 39.84 -14.80 32.66
CA ALA A 141 40.69 -15.82 32.07
C ALA A 141 41.95 -15.24 31.38
N VAL A 142 41.78 -14.12 30.63
CA VAL A 142 42.91 -13.47 29.98
C VAL A 142 43.90 -12.89 31.01
N VAL A 143 43.42 -12.21 32.04
CA VAL A 143 44.27 -11.67 33.13
C VAL A 143 45.04 -12.76 33.81
N THR A 144 44.38 -13.87 34.15
CA THR A 144 45.01 -15.06 34.80
C THR A 144 46.09 -15.64 33.91
N ALA A 145 45.84 -15.81 32.62
CA ALA A 145 46.80 -16.36 31.67
C ALA A 145 48.03 -15.43 31.49
N VAL A 146 47.79 -14.10 31.43
CA VAL A 146 48.90 -13.13 31.33
C VAL A 146 49.75 -13.12 32.60
N MET A 147 49.13 -13.16 33.77
CA MET A 147 49.87 -13.23 35.03
C MET A 147 50.68 -14.51 35.19
N TRP A 148 50.14 -15.64 34.72
CA TRP A 148 50.81 -16.93 34.75
C TRP A 148 52.03 -16.93 33.82
N ARG A 149 51.90 -16.38 32.59
CA ARG A 149 53.04 -16.25 31.66
C ARG A 149 54.15 -15.35 32.24
N LYS A 150 53.79 -14.23 32.86
CA LYS A 150 54.77 -13.32 33.48
C LYS A 150 55.56 -14.01 34.63
N LYS A 151 54.83 -14.80 35.49
CA LYS A 151 55.47 -15.54 36.58
C LYS A 151 56.38 -16.67 36.08
N SER A 152 56.15 -17.24 34.90
CA SER A 152 57.01 -18.24 34.28
C SER A 152 58.22 -17.67 33.59
N SER A 153 58.22 -16.36 33.25
CA SER A 153 59.36 -15.65 32.61
C SER A 153 60.38 -15.10 33.61
N ASP A 154 60.03 -15.04 34.86
CA ASP A 154 60.89 -14.49 35.95
C ASP A 154 61.59 -15.66 36.75
N LYS A 155 61.60 -16.86 36.22
CA LYS A 155 62.39 -17.99 36.69
C LYS A 155 63.40 -18.43 35.64
#